data_09f27aa25e70017d97bd3515f87daf87
#
_entry.id   09f27aa25e70017d97bd3515f87daf87
#
_cell.length_a   1.000
_cell.length_b   1.000
_cell.length_c   1.000
_cell.angle_alpha   90.00
_cell.angle_beta   90.00
_cell.angle_gamma   90.00
#
_symmetry.space_group_name_H-M   'P 1'
#
loop_
_entity.id
_entity.type
_entity.pdbx_description
1 polymer ?
#
loop_
_entity_poly.entity_id
_entity_poly.type
_entity_poly.pdbx_seq_one_letter_code
_entity_poly.pdbx_strand_id
1 'polypeptide(L)'
;LLKSLPHYGIEIVINSGADLKCSHAGKELSEKYDYIYFAAGVHPHELYDMTDQALQEIHKLAKHEKCVAIGEIGLDYYYDTFPREEQKYWFKKQLKLGEQLNIPVIIHSRDAAQDTFDIIKKSDVRRGVIHCYSGSVEMAQQYTKMGFFIGIGGVLTFQNAKKLAEVAKNVPIESIL
;
A
#
# COMPACT_ATOMS: atom_id res chain seq x y z
N LEU A 1 23.40 5.00 -3.82
CA LEU A 1 22.50 3.85 -3.83
C LEU A 1 21.61 3.81 -5.08
N LEU A 2 20.72 4.80 -5.33
CA LEU A 2 19.75 4.73 -6.45
C LEU A 2 20.42 4.50 -7.81
N LYS A 3 21.52 5.18 -8.13
CA LYS A 3 22.25 5.00 -9.40
C LYS A 3 22.82 3.58 -9.61
N SER A 4 22.99 2.81 -8.55
CA SER A 4 23.58 1.46 -8.64
C SER A 4 22.55 0.34 -8.68
N LEU A 5 21.27 0.60 -8.39
CA LEU A 5 20.23 -0.44 -8.37
C LEU A 5 20.10 -1.23 -9.68
N PRO A 6 20.12 -0.59 -10.87
CA PRO A 6 20.09 -1.34 -12.14
C PRO A 6 21.27 -2.30 -12.33
N HIS A 7 22.44 -1.99 -11.78
CA HIS A 7 23.60 -2.91 -11.84
C HIS A 7 23.41 -4.20 -11.03
N TYR A 8 22.45 -4.19 -10.09
CA TYR A 8 22.04 -5.37 -9.33
C TYR A 8 20.81 -6.08 -9.90
N GLY A 9 20.41 -5.74 -11.15
CA GLY A 9 19.27 -6.35 -11.82
C GLY A 9 17.90 -5.83 -11.35
N ILE A 10 17.87 -4.70 -10.65
CA ILE A 10 16.60 -4.06 -10.25
C ILE A 10 16.11 -3.19 -11.40
N GLU A 11 15.02 -3.60 -12.01
CA GLU A 11 14.46 -2.96 -13.21
C GLU A 11 13.38 -1.93 -12.86
N ILE A 12 12.64 -2.12 -11.77
CA ILE A 12 11.55 -1.24 -11.34
C ILE A 12 11.61 -1.06 -9.83
N VAL A 13 11.40 0.19 -9.39
CA VAL A 13 11.20 0.55 -7.98
C VAL A 13 9.93 1.37 -7.86
N ILE A 14 9.06 1.02 -6.92
CA ILE A 14 7.91 1.84 -6.55
C ILE A 14 8.19 2.48 -5.19
N ASN A 15 8.32 3.81 -5.17
CA ASN A 15 8.44 4.56 -3.93
C ASN A 15 7.05 4.83 -3.35
N SER A 16 6.73 4.27 -2.21
CA SER A 16 5.43 4.45 -1.57
C SER A 16 5.42 5.68 -0.67
N GLY A 17 4.47 6.59 -0.89
CA GLY A 17 4.30 7.79 -0.07
C GLY A 17 3.74 7.46 1.31
N ALA A 18 4.38 7.95 2.38
CA ALA A 18 3.85 7.87 3.74
C ALA A 18 3.01 9.10 4.12
N ASP A 19 3.33 10.25 3.52
CA ASP A 19 2.66 11.54 3.68
C ASP A 19 2.72 12.33 2.36
N LEU A 20 2.19 13.54 2.34
CA LEU A 20 2.26 14.41 1.16
C LEU A 20 3.69 14.75 0.75
N LYS A 21 4.56 15.02 1.72
CA LYS A 21 5.96 15.35 1.46
C LYS A 21 6.69 14.17 0.82
N CYS A 22 6.49 12.97 1.34
CA CYS A 22 7.03 11.73 0.78
C CYS A 22 6.45 11.44 -0.62
N SER A 23 5.16 11.72 -0.84
CA SER A 23 4.51 11.56 -2.14
C SER A 23 5.10 12.52 -3.20
N HIS A 24 5.36 13.78 -2.85
CA HIS A 24 6.05 14.74 -3.73
C HIS A 24 7.51 14.32 -4.01
N ALA A 25 8.24 13.89 -2.96
CA ALA A 25 9.61 13.39 -3.14
C ALA A 25 9.65 12.16 -4.05
N GLY A 26 8.66 11.26 -3.95
CA GLY A 26 8.49 10.12 -4.83
C GLY A 26 8.31 10.53 -6.29
N LYS A 27 7.47 11.56 -6.54
CA LYS A 27 7.31 12.16 -7.87
C LYS A 27 8.65 12.70 -8.41
N GLU A 28 9.36 13.52 -7.64
CA GLU A 28 10.66 14.08 -8.04
C GLU A 28 11.70 12.99 -8.36
N LEU A 29 11.72 11.90 -7.56
CA LEU A 29 12.59 10.75 -7.85
C LEU A 29 12.18 10.05 -9.14
N SER A 30 10.91 9.91 -9.42
CA SER A 30 10.39 9.28 -10.63
C SER A 30 10.71 10.09 -11.89
N GLU A 31 10.71 11.42 -11.79
CA GLU A 31 11.12 12.31 -12.88
C GLU A 31 12.64 12.24 -13.15
N LYS A 32 13.42 11.92 -12.13
CA LYS A 32 14.90 11.86 -12.21
C LYS A 32 15.43 10.50 -12.67
N TYR A 33 14.68 9.42 -12.47
CA TYR A 33 15.11 8.06 -12.76
C TYR A 33 14.01 7.31 -13.51
N ASP A 34 14.31 6.78 -14.69
CA ASP A 34 13.33 6.14 -15.56
C ASP A 34 12.69 4.90 -14.96
N TYR A 35 13.44 4.15 -14.15
CA TYR A 35 13.00 2.91 -13.49
C TYR A 35 12.29 3.14 -12.14
N ILE A 36 12.15 4.40 -11.69
CA ILE A 36 11.42 4.73 -10.46
C ILE A 36 10.02 5.20 -10.79
N TYR A 37 9.06 4.57 -10.16
CA TYR A 37 7.66 4.93 -10.08
C TYR A 37 7.32 5.32 -8.65
N PHE A 38 6.13 5.88 -8.42
CA PHE A 38 5.71 6.22 -7.07
C PHE A 38 4.23 5.91 -6.83
N ALA A 39 3.87 5.81 -5.56
CA ALA A 39 2.50 5.82 -5.09
C ALA A 39 2.29 7.07 -4.23
N ALA A 40 1.11 7.68 -4.33
CA ALA A 40 0.74 8.85 -3.56
C ALA A 40 -0.34 8.50 -2.55
N GLY A 41 -0.11 8.85 -1.29
CA GLY A 41 -1.05 8.56 -0.22
C GLY A 41 -0.56 9.06 1.14
N VAL A 42 -1.41 8.87 2.16
CA VAL A 42 -1.09 9.19 3.55
C VAL A 42 -1.35 7.96 4.41
N HIS A 43 -0.28 7.51 5.04
CA HIS A 43 -0.24 6.36 5.94
C HIS A 43 -1.04 6.66 7.24
N PRO A 44 -1.67 5.67 7.88
CA PRO A 44 -2.44 5.89 9.12
C PRO A 44 -1.65 6.47 10.30
N HIS A 45 -0.32 6.49 10.25
CA HIS A 45 0.51 7.16 11.26
C HIS A 45 0.75 8.66 10.98
N GLU A 46 0.45 9.13 9.76
CA GLU A 46 0.84 10.46 9.28
C GLU A 46 -0.38 11.35 8.98
N LEU A 47 -1.50 11.12 9.69
CA LEU A 47 -2.75 11.87 9.47
C LEU A 47 -2.74 13.29 10.06
N TYR A 48 -1.62 13.77 10.62
CA TYR A 48 -1.52 15.10 11.28
C TYR A 48 -2.04 16.24 10.40
N ASP A 49 -1.68 16.25 9.12
CA ASP A 49 -2.06 17.28 8.15
C ASP A 49 -3.09 16.78 7.14
N MET A 50 -3.75 15.65 7.43
CA MET A 50 -4.71 15.07 6.51
C MET A 50 -6.02 15.86 6.51
N THR A 51 -6.35 16.45 5.36
CA THR A 51 -7.51 17.29 5.12
C THR A 51 -8.10 16.97 3.74
N ASP A 52 -9.29 17.49 3.44
CA ASP A 52 -9.83 17.39 2.07
C ASP A 52 -8.94 18.09 1.03
N GLN A 53 -8.20 19.13 1.42
CA GLN A 53 -7.21 19.78 0.55
C GLN A 53 -6.00 18.86 0.30
N ALA A 54 -5.50 18.17 1.35
CA ALA A 54 -4.45 17.16 1.21
C ALA A 54 -4.91 16.02 0.28
N LEU A 55 -6.15 15.58 0.41
CA LEU A 55 -6.75 14.56 -0.47
C LEU A 55 -6.80 15.03 -1.94
N GLN A 56 -7.13 16.31 -2.19
CA GLN A 56 -7.09 16.89 -3.53
C GLN A 56 -5.66 16.93 -4.11
N GLU A 57 -4.66 17.16 -3.25
CA GLU A 57 -3.26 17.15 -3.68
C GLU A 57 -2.79 15.73 -4.04
N ILE A 58 -3.17 14.72 -3.24
CA ILE A 58 -2.96 13.30 -3.60
C ILE A 58 -3.61 12.99 -4.95
N HIS A 59 -4.84 13.46 -5.18
CA HIS A 59 -5.53 13.28 -6.46
C HIS A 59 -4.77 13.91 -7.64
N LYS A 60 -4.15 15.07 -7.46
CA LYS A 60 -3.31 15.70 -8.50
C LYS A 60 -2.04 14.89 -8.78
N LEU A 61 -1.35 14.47 -7.71
CA LEU A 61 -0.16 13.62 -7.81
C LEU A 61 -0.47 12.30 -8.53
N ALA A 62 -1.61 11.70 -8.22
CA ALA A 62 -2.05 10.43 -8.81
C ALA A 62 -2.36 10.50 -10.31
N LYS A 63 -2.47 11.69 -10.90
CA LYS A 63 -2.60 11.88 -12.36
C LYS A 63 -1.26 11.90 -13.10
N HIS A 64 -0.15 11.91 -12.39
CA HIS A 64 1.17 11.85 -13.01
C HIS A 64 1.39 10.47 -13.64
N GLU A 65 1.98 10.43 -14.84
CA GLU A 65 2.17 9.18 -15.61
C GLU A 65 2.94 8.09 -14.89
N LYS A 66 3.86 8.47 -13.99
CA LYS A 66 4.65 7.55 -13.16
C LYS A 66 4.03 7.28 -11.78
N CYS A 67 2.85 7.81 -11.48
CA CYS A 67 2.10 7.42 -10.29
C CYS A 67 1.31 6.15 -10.58
N VAL A 68 1.68 5.04 -9.95
CA VAL A 68 1.14 3.72 -10.26
C VAL A 68 0.13 3.20 -9.25
N ALA A 69 -0.02 3.86 -8.10
CA ALA A 69 -0.96 3.46 -7.06
C ALA A 69 -1.35 4.62 -6.14
N ILE A 70 -2.49 4.49 -5.45
CA ILE A 70 -2.77 5.23 -4.21
C ILE A 70 -2.18 4.42 -3.05
N GLY A 71 -1.24 5.01 -2.32
CA GLY A 71 -0.58 4.33 -1.21
C GLY A 71 0.65 5.08 -0.67
N GLU A 72 1.06 4.71 0.53
CA GLU A 72 0.54 3.63 1.36
C GLU A 72 -0.63 4.16 2.21
N ILE A 73 -1.75 3.45 2.23
CA ILE A 73 -2.99 3.84 2.92
C ILE A 73 -3.48 2.66 3.76
N GLY A 74 -4.29 2.88 4.77
CA GLY A 74 -4.82 1.75 5.53
C GLY A 74 -5.09 2.02 6.99
N LEU A 75 -4.87 0.99 7.84
CA LEU A 75 -5.14 1.01 9.28
C LEU A 75 -3.96 0.45 10.08
N ASP A 76 -3.63 1.11 11.18
CA ASP A 76 -2.65 0.63 12.15
C ASP A 76 -3.20 0.76 13.59
N TYR A 77 -3.55 -0.37 14.18
CA TYR A 77 -4.04 -0.43 15.56
C TYR A 77 -2.96 -0.87 16.56
N TYR A 78 -1.75 -1.14 16.07
CA TYR A 78 -0.62 -1.44 16.93
C TYR A 78 -0.07 -0.18 17.59
N TYR A 79 0.24 0.84 16.79
CA TYR A 79 0.68 2.13 17.31
C TYR A 79 -0.48 3.01 17.76
N ASP A 80 -1.65 2.86 17.11
CA ASP A 80 -2.92 3.53 17.43
C ASP A 80 -2.74 5.06 17.58
N THR A 81 -1.88 5.65 16.71
CA THR A 81 -1.45 7.06 16.76
C THR A 81 -2.63 8.02 16.61
N PHE A 82 -3.62 7.63 15.81
CA PHE A 82 -4.85 8.40 15.58
C PHE A 82 -6.08 7.57 15.95
N PRO A 83 -7.20 8.19 16.34
CA PRO A 83 -8.44 7.47 16.62
C PRO A 83 -8.82 6.55 15.45
N ARG A 84 -9.23 5.31 15.74
CA ARG A 84 -9.53 4.30 14.72
C ARG A 84 -10.59 4.73 13.72
N GLU A 85 -11.60 5.49 14.16
CA GLU A 85 -12.63 6.02 13.27
C GLU A 85 -12.08 7.08 12.32
N GLU A 86 -11.10 7.86 12.74
CA GLU A 86 -10.40 8.81 11.88
C GLU A 86 -9.53 8.07 10.84
N GLN A 87 -8.77 7.04 11.27
CA GLN A 87 -8.03 6.18 10.34
C GLN A 87 -8.97 5.56 9.30
N LYS A 88 -10.11 4.99 9.72
CA LYS A 88 -11.11 4.41 8.81
C LYS A 88 -11.72 5.44 7.86
N TYR A 89 -11.98 6.64 8.33
CA TYR A 89 -12.51 7.73 7.51
C TYR A 89 -11.56 8.08 6.36
N TRP A 90 -10.30 8.35 6.67
CA TRP A 90 -9.31 8.72 5.67
C TRP A 90 -8.90 7.56 4.78
N PHE A 91 -8.87 6.34 5.30
CA PHE A 91 -8.66 5.14 4.49
C PHE A 91 -9.74 5.00 3.41
N LYS A 92 -11.02 5.10 3.78
CA LYS A 92 -12.14 5.05 2.82
C LYS A 92 -12.07 6.17 1.76
N LYS A 93 -11.70 7.38 2.17
CA LYS A 93 -11.55 8.51 1.25
C LYS A 93 -10.45 8.26 0.22
N GLN A 94 -9.31 7.74 0.64
CA GLN A 94 -8.20 7.43 -0.24
C GLN A 94 -8.47 6.21 -1.13
N LEU A 95 -9.15 5.17 -0.62
CA LEU A 95 -9.65 4.08 -1.46
C LEU A 95 -10.54 4.60 -2.58
N LYS A 96 -11.43 5.55 -2.26
CA LYS A 96 -12.32 6.16 -3.24
C LYS A 96 -11.57 6.90 -4.36
N LEU A 97 -10.40 7.47 -4.08
CA LEU A 97 -9.53 8.02 -5.12
C LEU A 97 -9.01 6.92 -6.05
N GLY A 98 -8.55 5.80 -5.51
CA GLY A 98 -8.11 4.63 -6.31
C GLY A 98 -9.21 4.13 -7.25
N GLU A 99 -10.47 4.06 -6.74
CA GLU A 99 -11.64 3.71 -7.56
C GLU A 99 -11.85 4.73 -8.70
N GLN A 100 -11.92 6.02 -8.36
CA GLN A 100 -12.21 7.10 -9.33
C GLN A 100 -11.17 7.19 -10.43
N LEU A 101 -9.90 6.95 -10.11
CA LEU A 101 -8.79 7.00 -11.04
C LEU A 101 -8.52 5.64 -11.72
N ASN A 102 -9.21 4.59 -11.28
CA ASN A 102 -9.00 3.21 -11.73
C ASN A 102 -7.53 2.76 -11.65
N ILE A 103 -6.84 3.14 -10.58
CA ILE A 103 -5.45 2.73 -10.32
C ILE A 103 -5.38 1.81 -9.10
N PRO A 104 -4.33 0.96 -8.98
CA PRO A 104 -4.13 0.08 -7.85
C PRO A 104 -3.97 0.82 -6.52
N VAL A 105 -4.06 0.07 -5.42
CA VAL A 105 -3.81 0.61 -4.07
C VAL A 105 -2.72 -0.20 -3.35
N ILE A 106 -1.94 0.46 -2.50
CA ILE A 106 -0.99 -0.17 -1.58
C ILE A 106 -1.55 -0.03 -0.17
N ILE A 107 -1.87 -1.16 0.45
CA ILE A 107 -2.61 -1.22 1.72
C ILE A 107 -1.70 -1.62 2.87
N HIS A 108 -1.62 -0.76 3.87
CA HIS A 108 -1.09 -1.06 5.20
C HIS A 108 -2.18 -1.65 6.10
N SER A 109 -1.85 -2.72 6.80
CA SER A 109 -2.74 -3.31 7.81
C SER A 109 -1.95 -3.92 8.96
N ARG A 110 -2.02 -3.32 10.13
CA ARG A 110 -1.36 -3.82 11.33
C ARG A 110 -2.33 -3.86 12.51
N ASP A 111 -2.54 -5.07 13.07
CA ASP A 111 -3.53 -5.35 14.12
C ASP A 111 -4.96 -4.88 13.80
N ALA A 112 -5.25 -4.69 12.50
CA ALA A 112 -6.50 -4.15 11.94
C ALA A 112 -7.11 -5.04 10.84
N ALA A 113 -6.76 -6.33 10.80
CA ALA A 113 -7.02 -7.22 9.67
C ALA A 113 -8.51 -7.28 9.28
N GLN A 114 -9.42 -7.41 10.27
CA GLN A 114 -10.86 -7.51 9.99
C GLN A 114 -11.43 -6.21 9.44
N ASP A 115 -11.15 -5.06 10.08
CA ASP A 115 -11.64 -3.76 9.64
C ASP A 115 -11.09 -3.40 8.24
N THR A 116 -9.82 -3.68 8.00
CA THR A 116 -9.19 -3.48 6.68
C THR A 116 -9.91 -4.30 5.62
N PHE A 117 -10.12 -5.60 5.87
CA PHE A 117 -10.80 -6.49 4.95
C PHE A 117 -12.23 -6.03 4.66
N ASP A 118 -13.00 -5.68 5.70
CA ASP A 118 -14.39 -5.26 5.57
C ASP A 118 -14.54 -3.94 4.79
N ILE A 119 -13.60 -3.01 4.98
CA ILE A 119 -13.57 -1.75 4.22
C ILE A 119 -13.25 -2.01 2.74
N ILE A 120 -12.21 -2.79 2.45
CA ILE A 120 -11.84 -3.12 1.07
C ILE A 120 -12.98 -3.90 0.38
N LYS A 121 -13.59 -4.88 1.05
CA LYS A 121 -14.69 -5.67 0.50
C LYS A 121 -15.91 -4.83 0.12
N LYS A 122 -16.15 -3.73 0.84
CA LYS A 122 -17.26 -2.77 0.58
C LYS A 122 -16.91 -1.72 -0.48
N SER A 123 -15.65 -1.61 -0.87
CA SER A 123 -15.18 -0.70 -1.91
C SER A 123 -15.31 -1.35 -3.30
N ASP A 124 -15.15 -0.55 -4.35
CA ASP A 124 -15.07 -1.02 -5.74
C ASP A 124 -13.63 -1.22 -6.22
N VAL A 125 -12.64 -1.06 -5.34
CA VAL A 125 -11.23 -1.35 -5.66
C VAL A 125 -11.06 -2.86 -5.86
N ARG A 126 -10.43 -3.25 -6.97
CA ARG A 126 -10.21 -4.67 -7.32
C ARG A 126 -8.75 -5.00 -7.64
N ARG A 127 -7.86 -4.03 -7.48
CA ARG A 127 -6.42 -4.21 -7.75
C ARG A 127 -5.59 -3.50 -6.70
N GLY A 128 -4.60 -4.19 -6.18
CA GLY A 128 -3.67 -3.62 -5.20
C GLY A 128 -2.85 -4.69 -4.52
N VAL A 129 -2.13 -4.28 -3.51
CA VAL A 129 -1.31 -5.16 -2.67
C VAL A 129 -1.61 -4.91 -1.20
N ILE A 130 -1.75 -5.98 -0.44
CA ILE A 130 -1.69 -5.90 1.03
C ILE A 130 -0.21 -5.94 1.39
N HIS A 131 0.34 -4.77 1.69
CA HIS A 131 1.78 -4.57 1.89
C HIS A 131 2.24 -5.20 3.20
N CYS A 132 3.45 -5.78 3.21
CA CYS A 132 4.06 -6.42 4.39
C CYS A 132 3.07 -7.31 5.16
N TYR A 133 2.39 -8.21 4.46
CA TYR A 133 1.31 -9.02 4.99
C TYR A 133 1.71 -9.82 6.24
N SER A 134 0.88 -9.78 7.27
CA SER A 134 1.08 -10.50 8.54
C SER A 134 -0.16 -11.26 9.03
N GLY A 135 -1.20 -11.33 8.18
CA GLY A 135 -2.47 -11.97 8.48
C GLY A 135 -2.47 -13.50 8.39
N SER A 136 -3.66 -14.12 8.35
CA SER A 136 -3.84 -15.57 8.21
C SER A 136 -3.83 -16.02 6.75
N VAL A 137 -3.65 -17.33 6.53
CA VAL A 137 -3.74 -17.96 5.20
C VAL A 137 -5.12 -17.73 4.58
N GLU A 138 -6.18 -17.93 5.36
CA GLU A 138 -7.57 -17.80 4.89
C GLU A 138 -7.88 -16.39 4.43
N MET A 139 -7.40 -15.37 5.16
CA MET A 139 -7.58 -13.98 4.79
C MET A 139 -6.77 -13.64 3.52
N ALA A 140 -5.53 -14.13 3.42
CA ALA A 140 -4.71 -13.97 2.20
C ALA A 140 -5.40 -14.56 0.97
N GLN A 141 -5.97 -15.76 1.09
CA GLN A 141 -6.73 -16.41 0.01
C GLN A 141 -8.00 -15.62 -0.37
N GLN A 142 -8.63 -14.93 0.57
CA GLN A 142 -9.77 -14.07 0.25
C GLN A 142 -9.31 -12.82 -0.52
N TYR A 143 -8.22 -12.18 -0.12
CA TYR A 143 -7.64 -11.05 -0.85
C TYR A 143 -7.25 -11.43 -2.28
N THR A 144 -6.59 -12.58 -2.48
CA THR A 144 -6.20 -13.01 -3.83
C THR A 144 -7.41 -13.29 -4.72
N LYS A 145 -8.49 -13.87 -4.18
CA LYS A 145 -9.77 -14.03 -4.90
C LYS A 145 -10.42 -12.70 -5.29
N MET A 146 -10.13 -11.63 -4.55
CA MET A 146 -10.59 -10.28 -4.87
C MET A 146 -9.69 -9.54 -5.87
N GLY A 147 -8.57 -10.14 -6.30
CA GLY A 147 -7.61 -9.55 -7.24
C GLY A 147 -6.46 -8.78 -6.57
N PHE A 148 -6.26 -8.95 -5.27
CA PHE A 148 -5.15 -8.34 -4.54
C PHE A 148 -3.93 -9.26 -4.49
N PHE A 149 -2.75 -8.64 -4.57
CA PHE A 149 -1.48 -9.30 -4.28
C PHE A 149 -1.18 -9.29 -2.78
N ILE A 150 -0.35 -10.24 -2.36
CA ILE A 150 0.15 -10.36 -0.98
C ILE A 150 1.63 -9.97 -0.98
N GLY A 151 1.93 -8.85 -0.34
CA GLY A 151 3.31 -8.37 -0.19
C GLY A 151 4.03 -9.14 0.91
N ILE A 152 5.08 -9.88 0.54
CA ILE A 152 5.90 -10.66 1.48
C ILE A 152 7.29 -10.03 1.58
N GLY A 153 7.56 -9.38 2.71
CA GLY A 153 8.83 -8.72 2.97
C GLY A 153 9.89 -9.64 3.60
N GLY A 154 11.04 -9.05 3.93
CA GLY A 154 12.17 -9.73 4.56
C GLY A 154 11.86 -10.43 5.90
N VAL A 155 10.73 -10.13 6.53
CA VAL A 155 10.24 -10.85 7.73
C VAL A 155 10.12 -12.35 7.49
N LEU A 156 9.87 -12.80 6.24
CA LEU A 156 9.82 -14.23 5.90
C LEU A 156 11.11 -14.97 6.25
N THR A 157 12.25 -14.28 6.26
CA THR A 157 13.56 -14.88 6.54
C THR A 157 13.83 -15.10 8.04
N PHE A 158 12.98 -14.60 8.93
CA PHE A 158 13.15 -14.76 10.35
C PHE A 158 12.75 -16.16 10.79
N GLN A 159 13.51 -16.75 11.76
CA GLN A 159 13.25 -18.11 12.25
C GLN A 159 11.85 -18.30 12.86
N ASN A 160 11.24 -17.24 13.39
CA ASN A 160 9.90 -17.24 13.97
C ASN A 160 8.79 -16.87 12.98
N ALA A 161 9.09 -16.67 11.70
CA ALA A 161 8.10 -16.28 10.68
C ALA A 161 7.20 -17.45 10.19
N LYS A 162 6.91 -18.42 11.04
CA LYS A 162 6.16 -19.64 10.70
C LYS A 162 4.81 -19.34 10.02
N LYS A 163 4.06 -18.37 10.57
CA LYS A 163 2.75 -17.98 10.04
C LYS A 163 2.86 -17.42 8.61
N LEU A 164 3.84 -16.54 8.37
CA LEU A 164 4.06 -15.97 7.04
C LEU A 164 4.57 -17.01 6.04
N ALA A 165 5.40 -17.96 6.49
CA ALA A 165 5.83 -19.07 5.66
C ALA A 165 4.64 -19.98 5.23
N GLU A 166 3.66 -20.19 6.10
CA GLU A 166 2.44 -20.91 5.73
C GLU A 166 1.59 -20.11 4.72
N VAL A 167 1.52 -18.79 4.85
CA VAL A 167 0.87 -17.94 3.84
C VAL A 167 1.55 -18.11 2.48
N ALA A 168 2.88 -18.00 2.44
CA ALA A 168 3.66 -18.12 1.19
C ALA A 168 3.48 -19.49 0.50
N LYS A 169 3.26 -20.58 1.26
CA LYS A 169 3.01 -21.91 0.71
C LYS A 169 1.59 -22.11 0.17
N ASN A 170 0.62 -21.37 0.70
CA ASN A 170 -0.81 -21.59 0.44
C ASN A 170 -1.48 -20.49 -0.40
N VAL A 171 -0.70 -19.53 -0.87
CA VAL A 171 -1.15 -18.50 -1.81
C VAL A 171 -0.47 -18.75 -3.17
N PRO A 172 -1.17 -18.58 -4.31
CA PRO A 172 -0.56 -18.73 -5.63
C PRO A 172 0.66 -17.83 -5.78
N ILE A 173 1.77 -18.35 -6.30
CA ILE A 173 3.03 -17.62 -6.43
C ILE A 173 2.87 -16.36 -7.28
N GLU A 174 2.03 -16.37 -8.29
CA GLU A 174 1.68 -15.25 -9.15
C GLU A 174 0.89 -14.14 -8.43
N SER A 175 0.43 -14.39 -7.21
CA SER A 175 -0.24 -13.40 -6.35
C SER A 175 0.65 -12.86 -5.23
N ILE A 176 1.96 -13.19 -5.24
CA ILE A 176 2.94 -12.74 -4.25
C ILE A 176 3.82 -11.65 -4.87
N LEU A 177 4.10 -10.61 -4.08
CA LEU A 177 5.06 -9.54 -4.37
C LEU A 177 6.12 -9.45 -3.27
#